data_8895b906d1c6079e79d3ec85cd1beaaa
#
_entry.id   8895b906d1c6079e79d3ec85cd1beaaa
#
_cell.length_a   1.000
_cell.length_b   1.000
_cell.length_c   1.000
_cell.angle_alpha   90.00
_cell.angle_beta   90.00
_cell.angle_gamma   90.00
#
_symmetry.space_group_name_H-M   'P 1'
#
loop_
_entity.id
_entity.type
_entity.pdbx_description
1 polymer ?
#
loop_
_entity_poly.entity_id
_entity_poly.type
_entity_poly.pdbx_seq_one_letter_code
_entity_poly.pdbx_strand_id
1 'polypeptide(L)'
;MDVVEDLKPVVTGLEKPFVIGLDLGGTNSVFGIVDQRGQVLATNSIKTQNYKTVDDFVDAGVEALKPIVAKVGGISQIRAMGIGAPNGNFYRGTIEFAPNLAWGHDGVVPLADMFSKKLNIPVGLTNDANAAAVGEMQYGVARGMKDFIMITLGTGVGSGIVINGQMVYGSDGFAGELGHVTMVRGKDGRSCGCGRTGCLEAYCSATGVARSAREFLKESNEPSLLRDMKPEKITSLDVSIAAGRGDKLAKRVYEFTGEMLGKACADFAAFSSPEAFIFFGGLTKAGDLLMEPIIRSYKENALEIFKDKPKFLVSSLDDAAAAVLGASAIGWEL
;
A
#
# COMPACT_ATOMS: atom_id res chain seq x y z
N MET A 1 -23.82 -17.59 14.34
CA MET A 1 -23.21 -17.74 15.69
C MET A 1 -21.87 -18.38 15.46
N ASP A 2 -20.89 -17.56 15.06
CA ASP A 2 -19.56 -18.03 14.75
C ASP A 2 -18.78 -18.05 16.06
N VAL A 3 -18.34 -19.26 16.43
CA VAL A 3 -17.49 -19.51 17.60
C VAL A 3 -16.12 -18.93 17.25
N VAL A 4 -15.83 -17.74 17.77
CA VAL A 4 -14.46 -17.25 17.85
C VAL A 4 -13.78 -18.13 18.89
N GLU A 5 -13.02 -19.14 18.45
CA GLU A 5 -12.13 -19.87 19.35
C GLU A 5 -11.23 -18.87 20.06
N ASP A 6 -11.21 -18.94 21.39
CA ASP A 6 -10.29 -18.17 22.24
C ASP A 6 -8.85 -18.61 21.94
N LEU A 7 -8.25 -18.00 20.91
CA LEU A 7 -6.84 -18.17 20.58
C LEU A 7 -6.02 -17.54 21.70
N LYS A 8 -5.52 -18.36 22.60
CA LYS A 8 -4.61 -17.91 23.67
C LYS A 8 -3.35 -17.35 23.03
N PRO A 9 -2.91 -16.12 23.41
CA PRO A 9 -1.66 -15.56 22.92
C PRO A 9 -0.51 -16.52 23.24
N VAL A 10 0.29 -16.86 22.23
CA VAL A 10 1.50 -17.65 22.44
C VAL A 10 2.53 -16.74 23.09
N VAL A 11 2.72 -16.89 24.39
CA VAL A 11 3.80 -16.23 25.13
C VAL A 11 5.12 -16.85 24.65
N THR A 12 5.76 -16.20 23.68
CA THR A 12 7.18 -16.43 23.39
C THR A 12 7.94 -15.88 24.59
N GLY A 13 9.08 -16.44 24.97
CA GLY A 13 9.87 -15.99 26.13
C GLY A 13 10.45 -14.56 26.02
N LEU A 14 9.84 -13.69 25.24
CA LEU A 14 10.16 -12.27 25.09
C LEU A 14 9.53 -11.47 26.23
N GLU A 15 10.29 -10.54 26.76
CA GLU A 15 9.87 -9.62 27.82
C GLU A 15 8.67 -8.73 27.39
N LYS A 16 8.53 -8.44 26.06
CA LYS A 16 7.45 -7.67 25.46
C LYS A 16 7.02 -8.30 24.12
N PRO A 17 6.02 -9.20 24.17
CA PRO A 17 5.69 -10.07 23.03
C PRO A 17 4.82 -9.42 21.94
N PHE A 18 4.40 -8.18 22.08
CA PHE A 18 3.47 -7.53 21.18
C PHE A 18 3.98 -6.19 20.66
N VAL A 19 3.53 -5.83 19.47
CA VAL A 19 3.68 -4.50 18.87
C VAL A 19 2.32 -3.92 18.51
N ILE A 20 2.24 -2.60 18.45
CA ILE A 20 1.10 -1.89 17.88
C ILE A 20 1.40 -1.58 16.42
N GLY A 21 0.46 -1.87 15.50
CA GLY A 21 0.45 -1.34 14.15
C GLY A 21 -0.64 -0.28 14.01
N LEU A 22 -0.30 0.87 13.44
CA LEU A 22 -1.25 1.90 13.03
C LEU A 22 -1.19 2.07 11.51
N ASP A 23 -2.27 1.71 10.83
CA ASP A 23 -2.55 2.13 9.47
C ASP A 23 -3.29 3.46 9.48
N LEU A 24 -2.62 4.53 9.05
CA LEU A 24 -3.17 5.87 9.04
C LEU A 24 -3.60 6.27 7.63
N GLY A 25 -4.89 6.19 7.38
CA GLY A 25 -5.50 6.70 6.15
C GLY A 25 -6.17 8.06 6.33
N GLY A 26 -6.42 8.75 5.23
CA GLY A 26 -7.08 10.08 5.26
C GLY A 26 -8.52 10.05 5.81
N THR A 27 -9.23 8.93 5.66
CA THR A 27 -10.61 8.78 6.15
C THR A 27 -10.70 8.06 7.48
N ASN A 28 -10.01 6.92 7.60
CA ASN A 28 -10.00 6.09 8.78
C ASN A 28 -8.57 5.76 9.17
N SER A 29 -8.35 5.55 10.47
CA SER A 29 -7.11 5.01 11.02
C SER A 29 -7.42 3.74 11.80
N VAL A 30 -6.66 2.69 11.55
CA VAL A 30 -6.85 1.36 12.15
C VAL A 30 -5.65 1.02 13.02
N PHE A 31 -5.91 0.73 14.29
CA PHE A 31 -4.94 0.25 15.26
C PHE A 31 -5.07 -1.26 15.43
N GLY A 32 -3.97 -1.97 15.54
CA GLY A 32 -3.97 -3.40 15.86
C GLY A 32 -2.84 -3.79 16.79
N ILE A 33 -3.09 -4.80 17.63
CA ILE A 33 -2.07 -5.46 18.43
C ILE A 33 -1.66 -6.74 17.70
N VAL A 34 -0.38 -6.88 17.45
CA VAL A 34 0.17 -7.96 16.63
C VAL A 34 1.27 -8.70 17.41
N ASP A 35 1.25 -10.03 17.34
CA ASP A 35 2.30 -10.88 17.90
C ASP A 35 3.44 -11.10 16.88
N GLN A 36 4.50 -11.78 17.32
CA GLN A 36 5.68 -12.06 16.50
C GLN A 36 5.40 -12.90 15.25
N ARG A 37 4.28 -13.64 15.21
CA ARG A 37 3.88 -14.49 14.08
C ARG A 37 3.03 -13.74 13.07
N GLY A 38 2.69 -12.47 13.35
CA GLY A 38 1.78 -11.68 12.53
C GLY A 38 0.31 -11.95 12.83
N GLN A 39 -0.01 -12.55 14.00
CA GLN A 39 -1.40 -12.71 14.39
C GLN A 39 -1.92 -11.38 14.95
N VAL A 40 -2.97 -10.86 14.36
CA VAL A 40 -3.68 -9.68 14.85
C VAL A 40 -4.62 -10.11 15.96
N LEU A 41 -4.29 -9.74 17.21
CA LEU A 41 -5.00 -10.18 18.42
C LEU A 41 -6.20 -9.29 18.76
N ALA A 42 -6.11 -8.02 18.42
CA ALA A 42 -7.18 -7.05 18.66
C ALA A 42 -7.02 -5.85 17.71
N THR A 43 -8.13 -5.29 17.30
CA THR A 43 -8.15 -4.07 16.49
C THR A 43 -9.12 -3.05 17.05
N ASN A 44 -8.87 -1.78 16.76
CA ASN A 44 -9.81 -0.68 16.95
C ASN A 44 -9.57 0.37 15.86
N SER A 45 -10.53 1.23 15.60
CA SER A 45 -10.43 2.25 14.57
C SER A 45 -11.07 3.57 14.98
N ILE A 46 -10.53 4.64 14.41
CA ILE A 46 -11.11 5.98 14.52
C ILE A 46 -11.26 6.60 13.13
N LYS A 47 -12.16 7.56 12.97
CA LYS A 47 -12.30 8.32 11.72
C LYS A 47 -11.32 9.47 11.72
N THR A 48 -10.22 9.36 10.96
CA THR A 48 -9.17 10.38 10.84
C THR A 48 -9.73 11.76 10.52
N GLN A 49 -10.66 11.82 9.58
CA GLN A 49 -11.30 13.06 9.10
C GLN A 49 -12.10 13.83 10.18
N ASN A 50 -12.40 13.21 11.33
CA ASN A 50 -13.13 13.88 12.39
C ASN A 50 -12.25 14.85 13.21
N TYR A 51 -10.93 14.74 13.09
CA TYR A 51 -9.97 15.53 13.85
C TYR A 51 -9.37 16.64 13.00
N LYS A 52 -9.44 17.87 13.49
CA LYS A 52 -8.91 19.05 12.81
C LYS A 52 -7.47 19.36 13.19
N THR A 53 -7.04 18.90 14.35
CA THR A 53 -5.66 19.06 14.85
C THR A 53 -5.01 17.69 15.05
N VAL A 54 -3.70 17.66 14.96
CA VAL A 54 -2.93 16.44 15.22
C VAL A 54 -3.00 16.04 16.70
N ASP A 55 -3.06 17.02 17.61
CA ASP A 55 -3.16 16.74 19.05
C ASP A 55 -4.46 16.00 19.37
N ASP A 56 -5.60 16.46 18.84
CA ASP A 56 -6.90 15.77 18.99
C ASP A 56 -6.86 14.36 18.41
N PHE A 57 -6.20 14.19 17.25
CA PHE A 57 -6.03 12.88 16.62
C PHE A 57 -5.21 11.93 17.49
N VAL A 58 -4.06 12.39 18.01
CA VAL A 58 -3.19 11.58 18.86
C VAL A 58 -3.88 11.22 20.15
N ASP A 59 -4.58 12.15 20.80
CA ASP A 59 -5.34 11.88 22.03
C ASP A 59 -6.44 10.85 21.80
N ALA A 60 -7.20 10.98 20.72
CA ALA A 60 -8.21 9.99 20.35
C ALA A 60 -7.60 8.62 19.99
N GLY A 61 -6.44 8.60 19.35
CA GLY A 61 -5.68 7.38 19.06
C GLY A 61 -5.23 6.66 20.31
N VAL A 62 -4.72 7.39 21.31
CA VAL A 62 -4.35 6.84 22.61
C VAL A 62 -5.57 6.27 23.33
N GLU A 63 -6.71 6.98 23.33
CA GLU A 63 -7.96 6.46 23.89
C GLU A 63 -8.45 5.18 23.17
N ALA A 64 -8.35 5.15 21.85
CA ALA A 64 -8.71 3.98 21.04
C ALA A 64 -7.81 2.76 21.31
N LEU A 65 -6.55 2.98 21.70
CA LEU A 65 -5.61 1.93 22.05
C LEU A 65 -5.90 1.29 23.40
N LYS A 66 -6.43 2.02 24.38
CA LYS A 66 -6.65 1.52 25.75
C LYS A 66 -7.39 0.18 25.81
N PRO A 67 -8.56 -0.02 25.17
CA PRO A 67 -9.30 -1.28 25.26
C PRO A 67 -8.59 -2.45 24.59
N ILE A 68 -7.83 -2.24 23.51
CA ILE A 68 -7.13 -3.33 22.81
C ILE A 68 -5.81 -3.69 23.51
N VAL A 69 -5.11 -2.71 24.08
CA VAL A 69 -3.90 -2.93 24.90
C VAL A 69 -4.25 -3.66 26.20
N ALA A 70 -5.40 -3.35 26.81
CA ALA A 70 -5.87 -4.05 28.02
C ALA A 70 -6.08 -5.55 27.78
N LYS A 71 -6.51 -5.97 26.57
CA LYS A 71 -6.72 -7.39 26.22
C LYS A 71 -5.44 -8.22 26.26
N VAL A 72 -4.28 -7.59 26.12
CA VAL A 72 -2.98 -8.27 26.09
C VAL A 72 -2.16 -8.04 27.37
N GLY A 73 -2.75 -7.50 28.43
CA GLY A 73 -2.08 -7.31 29.73
C GLY A 73 -1.50 -5.92 29.95
N GLY A 74 -1.83 -4.95 29.11
CA GLY A 74 -1.43 -3.55 29.29
C GLY A 74 -0.21 -3.13 28.48
N ILE A 75 0.11 -1.85 28.56
CA ILE A 75 1.20 -1.22 27.78
C ILE A 75 2.59 -1.83 28.08
N SER A 76 2.77 -2.40 29.27
CA SER A 76 4.01 -3.08 29.66
C SER A 76 4.33 -4.30 28.78
N GLN A 77 3.33 -4.89 28.12
CA GLN A 77 3.49 -6.00 27.19
C GLN A 77 3.82 -5.54 25.76
N ILE A 78 3.76 -4.25 25.49
CA ILE A 78 4.00 -3.67 24.16
C ILE A 78 5.47 -3.26 24.03
N ARG A 79 6.13 -3.81 23.00
CA ARG A 79 7.51 -3.50 22.67
C ARG A 79 7.65 -2.10 22.06
N ALA A 80 6.86 -1.84 21.01
CA ALA A 80 6.92 -0.64 20.21
C ALA A 80 5.63 -0.43 19.41
N MET A 81 5.53 0.70 18.75
CA MET A 81 4.47 1.00 17.78
C MET A 81 5.08 1.33 16.43
N GLY A 82 4.55 0.74 15.36
CA GLY A 82 4.85 1.13 13.99
C GLY A 82 3.66 1.84 13.35
N ILE A 83 3.93 2.83 12.51
CA ILE A 83 2.93 3.64 11.80
C ILE A 83 3.21 3.59 10.30
N GLY A 84 2.23 3.15 9.51
CA GLY A 84 2.17 3.36 8.07
C GLY A 84 1.27 4.56 7.78
N ALA A 85 1.77 5.58 7.09
CA ALA A 85 1.06 6.83 6.89
C ALA A 85 1.35 7.47 5.52
N PRO A 86 0.40 8.25 4.94
CA PRO A 86 0.67 9.03 3.75
C PRO A 86 1.85 9.98 3.98
N ASN A 87 2.75 10.08 3.02
CA ASN A 87 3.95 10.95 3.10
C ASN A 87 4.77 10.77 4.39
N GLY A 88 4.82 9.56 4.91
CA GLY A 88 5.58 9.22 6.11
C GLY A 88 7.08 9.18 5.85
N ASN A 89 7.86 9.92 6.64
CA ASN A 89 9.31 9.97 6.60
C ASN A 89 9.91 9.08 7.70
N PHE A 90 10.61 8.03 7.31
CA PHE A 90 11.16 7.06 8.23
C PHE A 90 12.22 7.65 9.17
N TYR A 91 13.14 8.46 8.65
CA TYR A 91 14.27 8.97 9.44
C TYR A 91 13.86 9.99 10.49
N ARG A 92 12.82 10.77 10.20
CA ARG A 92 12.36 11.86 11.09
C ARG A 92 11.17 11.45 11.95
N GLY A 93 10.50 10.32 11.61
CA GLY A 93 9.24 9.94 12.26
C GLY A 93 8.11 10.93 12.03
N THR A 94 8.13 11.59 10.87
CA THR A 94 7.22 12.71 10.54
C THR A 94 6.30 12.36 9.39
N ILE A 95 5.15 13.03 9.33
CA ILE A 95 4.32 13.14 8.13
C ILE A 95 4.60 14.50 7.51
N GLU A 96 4.86 14.55 6.19
CA GLU A 96 5.30 15.75 5.52
C GLU A 96 4.37 16.09 4.34
N PHE A 97 3.65 17.22 4.45
CA PHE A 97 2.79 17.75 3.38
C PHE A 97 1.79 16.72 2.81
N ALA A 98 1.10 15.97 3.68
CA ALA A 98 0.16 14.93 3.29
C ALA A 98 -1.21 15.54 2.90
N PRO A 99 -1.59 15.60 1.61
CA PRO A 99 -2.79 16.30 1.15
C PRO A 99 -4.09 15.66 1.64
N ASN A 100 -4.03 14.41 2.05
CA ASN A 100 -5.17 13.65 2.51
C ASN A 100 -5.47 13.81 4.01
N LEU A 101 -4.64 14.56 4.74
CA LEU A 101 -4.75 14.77 6.18
C LEU A 101 -4.98 16.25 6.46
N ALA A 102 -6.12 16.60 7.03
CA ALA A 102 -6.49 18.00 7.31
C ALA A 102 -5.44 18.74 8.17
N TRP A 103 -4.80 18.03 9.10
CA TRP A 103 -3.78 18.54 10.00
C TRP A 103 -2.33 18.29 9.52
N GLY A 104 -2.16 17.55 8.42
CA GLY A 104 -0.85 17.23 7.82
C GLY A 104 -0.61 17.88 6.46
N HIS A 105 -1.58 18.67 5.95
CA HIS A 105 -1.56 19.22 4.61
C HIS A 105 -0.45 20.27 4.41
N ASP A 106 -0.29 21.18 5.34
CA ASP A 106 0.52 22.40 5.15
C ASP A 106 1.86 22.37 5.92
N GLY A 107 2.30 21.21 6.40
CA GLY A 107 3.51 21.20 7.21
C GLY A 107 4.11 19.83 7.49
N VAL A 108 5.03 19.84 8.44
CA VAL A 108 5.75 18.68 8.97
C VAL A 108 5.22 18.36 10.36
N VAL A 109 4.67 17.15 10.53
CA VAL A 109 4.06 16.70 11.78
C VAL A 109 4.92 15.60 12.41
N PRO A 110 5.48 15.78 13.63
CA PRO A 110 6.33 14.76 14.28
C PRO A 110 5.49 13.68 14.96
N LEU A 111 4.69 12.95 14.19
CA LEU A 111 3.66 12.06 14.69
C LEU A 111 4.22 10.91 15.54
N ALA A 112 5.36 10.34 15.15
CA ALA A 112 5.99 9.26 15.92
C ALA A 112 6.40 9.74 17.32
N ASP A 113 7.00 10.92 17.43
CA ASP A 113 7.39 11.52 18.71
C ASP A 113 6.18 11.85 19.58
N MET A 114 5.08 12.34 18.98
CA MET A 114 3.84 12.63 19.71
C MET A 114 3.24 11.38 20.35
N PHE A 115 3.12 10.27 19.60
CA PHE A 115 2.66 9.00 20.16
C PHE A 115 3.65 8.42 21.17
N SER A 116 4.96 8.48 20.90
CA SER A 116 6.00 7.99 21.80
C SER A 116 5.93 8.67 23.18
N LYS A 117 5.75 9.98 23.22
CA LYS A 117 5.59 10.75 24.47
C LYS A 117 4.34 10.36 25.26
N LYS A 118 3.22 10.13 24.55
CA LYS A 118 1.94 9.78 25.20
C LYS A 118 1.92 8.34 25.73
N LEU A 119 2.52 7.40 24.96
CA LEU A 119 2.49 5.96 25.28
C LEU A 119 3.71 5.50 26.10
N ASN A 120 4.78 6.29 26.11
CA ASN A 120 6.09 5.96 26.73
C ASN A 120 6.69 4.64 26.19
N ILE A 121 6.59 4.43 24.87
CA ILE A 121 7.20 3.32 24.13
C ILE A 121 7.89 3.87 22.86
N PRO A 122 8.84 3.13 22.25
CA PRO A 122 9.38 3.48 20.95
C PRO A 122 8.30 3.50 19.86
N VAL A 123 8.37 4.47 18.94
CA VAL A 123 7.44 4.58 17.81
C VAL A 123 8.22 4.85 16.53
N GLY A 124 8.05 4.01 15.51
CA GLY A 124 8.58 4.20 14.17
C GLY A 124 7.46 4.56 13.19
N LEU A 125 7.82 5.28 12.12
CA LEU A 125 6.88 5.70 11.11
C LEU A 125 7.51 5.59 9.72
N THR A 126 6.73 5.16 8.74
CA THR A 126 7.11 5.17 7.33
C THR A 126 5.87 5.41 6.45
N ASN A 127 6.06 5.49 5.13
CA ASN A 127 4.90 5.57 4.26
C ASN A 127 4.16 4.21 4.19
N ASP A 128 2.91 4.25 3.74
CA ASP A 128 2.01 3.09 3.68
C ASP A 128 2.53 1.96 2.76
N ALA A 129 3.12 2.31 1.61
CA ALA A 129 3.67 1.33 0.68
C ALA A 129 4.97 0.68 1.21
N ASN A 130 5.84 1.43 1.87
CA ASN A 130 7.00 0.88 2.56
C ASN A 130 6.56 -0.05 3.71
N ALA A 131 5.57 0.36 4.50
CA ALA A 131 5.01 -0.49 5.55
C ALA A 131 4.47 -1.80 4.95
N ALA A 132 3.73 -1.74 3.83
CA ALA A 132 3.27 -2.93 3.13
C ALA A 132 4.42 -3.84 2.68
N ALA A 133 5.53 -3.28 2.16
CA ALA A 133 6.69 -4.06 1.75
C ALA A 133 7.39 -4.75 2.94
N VAL A 134 7.55 -4.06 4.07
CA VAL A 134 8.09 -4.67 5.30
C VAL A 134 7.16 -5.75 5.83
N GLY A 135 5.84 -5.54 5.75
CA GLY A 135 4.84 -6.55 6.11
C GLY A 135 4.94 -7.81 5.25
N GLU A 136 5.12 -7.68 3.93
CA GLU A 136 5.34 -8.81 3.03
C GLU A 136 6.63 -9.56 3.34
N MET A 137 7.70 -8.84 3.66
CA MET A 137 8.98 -9.44 4.05
C MET A 137 8.87 -10.23 5.35
N GLN A 138 8.09 -9.73 6.30
CA GLN A 138 7.94 -10.37 7.62
C GLN A 138 6.90 -11.49 7.63
N TYR A 139 5.75 -11.29 7.00
CA TYR A 139 4.57 -12.15 7.16
C TYR A 139 4.02 -12.72 5.85
N GLY A 140 4.37 -12.12 4.70
CA GLY A 140 3.76 -12.41 3.41
C GLY A 140 4.59 -13.29 2.48
N VAL A 141 4.34 -13.14 1.19
CA VAL A 141 4.97 -13.94 0.11
C VAL A 141 6.45 -13.62 -0.09
N ALA A 142 6.94 -12.49 0.43
CA ALA A 142 8.36 -12.09 0.36
C ALA A 142 9.22 -12.68 1.47
N ARG A 143 8.67 -13.52 2.35
CA ARG A 143 9.48 -14.14 3.43
C ARG A 143 10.68 -14.89 2.86
N GLY A 144 11.87 -14.51 3.33
CA GLY A 144 13.14 -15.08 2.89
C GLY A 144 13.73 -14.47 1.63
N MET A 145 12.99 -13.61 0.91
CA MET A 145 13.54 -12.81 -0.19
C MET A 145 14.35 -11.64 0.35
N LYS A 146 15.39 -11.25 -0.39
CA LYS A 146 16.24 -10.13 -0.04
C LYS A 146 16.13 -8.95 -0.99
N ASP A 147 15.69 -9.20 -2.22
CA ASP A 147 15.66 -8.21 -3.28
C ASP A 147 14.31 -8.27 -3.99
N PHE A 148 13.40 -7.37 -3.67
CA PHE A 148 12.08 -7.33 -4.30
C PHE A 148 11.52 -5.91 -4.36
N ILE A 149 10.55 -5.71 -5.23
CA ILE A 149 9.77 -4.48 -5.31
C ILE A 149 8.31 -4.81 -5.02
N MET A 150 7.77 -4.16 -4.00
CA MET A 150 6.33 -4.14 -3.70
C MET A 150 5.68 -3.02 -4.51
N ILE A 151 4.55 -3.31 -5.15
CA ILE A 151 3.73 -2.33 -5.90
C ILE A 151 2.31 -2.39 -5.36
N THR A 152 1.84 -1.29 -4.78
CA THR A 152 0.48 -1.19 -4.26
C THR A 152 -0.42 -0.51 -5.31
N LEU A 153 -1.53 -1.17 -5.67
CA LEU A 153 -2.48 -0.75 -6.70
C LEU A 153 -3.83 -0.43 -6.06
N GLY A 154 -3.93 0.78 -5.52
CA GLY A 154 -5.11 1.35 -4.86
C GLY A 154 -5.64 2.59 -5.58
N THR A 155 -6.10 3.59 -4.83
CA THR A 155 -6.49 4.91 -5.36
C THR A 155 -5.33 5.55 -6.13
N GLY A 156 -4.10 5.37 -5.64
CA GLY A 156 -2.82 5.68 -6.30
C GLY A 156 -2.02 4.42 -6.61
N VAL A 157 -0.75 4.62 -6.99
CA VAL A 157 0.27 3.58 -7.14
C VAL A 157 1.40 3.89 -6.18
N GLY A 158 1.51 3.11 -5.11
CA GLY A 158 2.64 3.17 -4.19
C GLY A 158 3.65 2.05 -4.46
N SER A 159 4.83 2.15 -3.85
CA SER A 159 5.84 1.10 -3.95
C SER A 159 6.83 1.14 -2.79
N GLY A 160 7.39 -0.03 -2.48
CA GLY A 160 8.50 -0.18 -1.57
C GLY A 160 9.58 -1.02 -2.22
N ILE A 161 10.83 -0.62 -2.08
CA ILE A 161 12.00 -1.29 -2.67
C ILE A 161 12.80 -1.90 -1.54
N VAL A 162 13.04 -3.22 -1.61
CA VAL A 162 13.90 -3.93 -0.68
C VAL A 162 15.13 -4.43 -1.42
N ILE A 163 16.33 -4.14 -0.88
CA ILE A 163 17.62 -4.56 -1.41
C ILE A 163 18.47 -5.13 -0.27
N ASN A 164 19.02 -6.33 -0.46
CA ASN A 164 19.78 -7.05 0.57
C ASN A 164 19.00 -7.26 1.88
N GLY A 165 17.68 -7.42 1.81
CA GLY A 165 16.81 -7.57 2.97
C GLY A 165 16.57 -6.28 3.76
N GLN A 166 16.89 -5.12 3.19
CA GLN A 166 16.70 -3.82 3.81
C GLN A 166 15.83 -2.91 2.93
N MET A 167 14.89 -2.21 3.57
CA MET A 167 14.07 -1.21 2.90
C MET A 167 14.93 -0.04 2.41
N VAL A 168 14.74 0.36 1.17
CA VAL A 168 15.41 1.51 0.57
C VAL A 168 14.61 2.77 0.87
N TYR A 169 15.07 3.55 1.85
CA TYR A 169 14.45 4.83 2.20
C TYR A 169 15.07 6.03 1.47
N GLY A 170 16.26 5.85 0.86
CA GLY A 170 17.00 6.96 0.23
C GLY A 170 17.68 7.86 1.26
N SER A 171 18.24 8.98 0.79
CA SER A 171 18.99 9.90 1.65
C SER A 171 18.11 10.76 2.56
N ASP A 172 16.85 10.94 2.19
CA ASP A 172 15.90 11.84 2.84
C ASP A 172 14.60 11.16 3.32
N GLY A 173 14.46 9.83 3.08
CA GLY A 173 13.31 9.05 3.52
C GLY A 173 12.18 8.89 2.51
N PHE A 174 12.35 9.36 1.26
CA PHE A 174 11.30 9.36 0.23
C PHE A 174 11.64 8.52 -1.00
N ALA A 175 12.60 7.60 -0.94
CA ALA A 175 12.83 6.68 -2.05
C ALA A 175 11.63 5.73 -2.23
N GLY A 176 11.46 5.24 -3.46
CA GLY A 176 10.40 4.28 -3.75
C GLY A 176 9.13 4.90 -4.32
N GLU A 177 9.14 6.16 -4.73
CA GLU A 177 7.99 6.83 -5.38
C GLU A 177 7.82 6.38 -6.86
N LEU A 178 7.80 5.05 -7.10
CA LEU A 178 7.77 4.48 -8.46
C LEU A 178 6.45 4.73 -9.19
N GLY A 179 5.35 4.97 -8.48
CA GLY A 179 4.09 5.42 -9.08
C GLY A 179 4.21 6.74 -9.83
N HIS A 180 5.24 7.53 -9.51
CA HIS A 180 5.49 8.83 -10.13
C HIS A 180 6.60 8.82 -11.19
N VAL A 181 7.12 7.67 -11.61
CA VAL A 181 7.97 7.59 -12.81
C VAL A 181 7.17 7.99 -14.04
N THR A 182 7.82 8.75 -14.95
CA THR A 182 7.15 9.30 -16.14
C THR A 182 7.13 8.26 -17.25
N MET A 183 5.99 7.63 -17.46
CA MET A 183 5.76 6.64 -18.54
C MET A 183 5.46 7.29 -19.89
N VAL A 184 4.74 8.42 -19.88
CA VAL A 184 4.41 9.16 -21.10
C VAL A 184 4.94 10.57 -20.98
N ARG A 185 5.95 10.89 -21.79
CA ARG A 185 6.61 12.19 -21.80
C ARG A 185 5.92 13.17 -22.74
N GLY A 186 6.01 14.46 -22.43
CA GLY A 186 5.49 15.52 -23.26
C GLY A 186 3.99 15.79 -23.06
N LYS A 187 3.38 16.45 -24.06
CA LYS A 187 1.99 16.96 -23.97
C LYS A 187 0.91 15.87 -23.94
N ASP A 188 1.25 14.66 -24.36
CA ASP A 188 0.30 13.54 -24.42
C ASP A 188 0.21 12.79 -23.08
N GLY A 189 1.04 13.17 -22.10
CA GLY A 189 1.00 12.61 -20.74
C GLY A 189 -0.26 13.04 -19.99
N ARG A 190 -0.93 12.06 -19.34
CA ARG A 190 -2.07 12.34 -18.45
C ARG A 190 -1.63 13.14 -17.23
N SER A 191 -2.46 14.11 -16.82
CA SER A 191 -2.24 14.81 -15.54
C SER A 191 -2.28 13.84 -14.37
N CYS A 192 -1.38 14.00 -13.41
CA CYS A 192 -1.29 13.26 -12.16
C CYS A 192 -1.63 14.18 -10.98
N GLY A 193 -2.16 13.60 -9.90
CA GLY A 193 -2.47 14.31 -8.67
C GLY A 193 -1.27 14.99 -8.01
N CYS A 194 -0.05 14.52 -8.30
CA CYS A 194 1.20 15.14 -7.82
C CYS A 194 1.59 16.46 -8.53
N GLY A 195 0.75 16.95 -9.45
CA GLY A 195 1.02 18.16 -10.24
C GLY A 195 1.85 17.93 -11.51
N ARG A 196 2.40 16.73 -11.73
CA ARG A 196 3.15 16.35 -12.93
C ARG A 196 2.24 15.72 -13.99
N THR A 197 2.81 15.41 -15.15
CA THR A 197 2.13 14.68 -16.23
C THR A 197 2.86 13.39 -16.57
N GLY A 198 2.09 12.37 -17.02
CA GLY A 198 2.62 11.12 -17.54
C GLY A 198 3.09 10.11 -16.51
N CYS A 199 2.82 10.31 -15.21
CA CYS A 199 3.16 9.38 -14.14
C CYS A 199 2.48 8.02 -14.32
N LEU A 200 3.14 6.93 -13.94
CA LEU A 200 2.58 5.57 -13.96
C LEU A 200 1.22 5.50 -13.25
N GLU A 201 1.08 6.15 -12.12
CA GLU A 201 -0.16 6.24 -11.35
C GLU A 201 -1.35 6.73 -12.16
N ALA A 202 -1.17 7.71 -13.04
CA ALA A 202 -2.24 8.27 -13.87
C ALA A 202 -2.84 7.26 -14.88
N TYR A 203 -2.19 6.11 -15.06
CA TYR A 203 -2.59 5.03 -15.94
C TYR A 203 -2.98 3.76 -15.19
N CYS A 204 -2.26 3.43 -14.11
CA CYS A 204 -2.28 2.10 -13.49
C CYS A 204 -2.92 2.06 -12.10
N SER A 205 -3.32 3.19 -11.52
CA SER A 205 -4.12 3.23 -10.30
C SER A 205 -5.59 2.89 -10.59
N ALA A 206 -6.40 2.69 -9.55
CA ALA A 206 -7.85 2.52 -9.69
C ALA A 206 -8.51 3.71 -10.41
N THR A 207 -8.05 4.93 -10.12
CA THR A 207 -8.51 6.13 -10.83
C THR A 207 -8.01 6.16 -12.29
N GLY A 208 -6.80 5.66 -12.55
CA GLY A 208 -6.23 5.52 -13.89
C GLY A 208 -6.99 4.51 -14.75
N VAL A 209 -7.35 3.35 -14.20
CA VAL A 209 -8.19 2.33 -14.86
C VAL A 209 -9.57 2.89 -15.22
N ALA A 210 -10.24 3.55 -14.27
CA ALA A 210 -11.52 4.19 -14.53
C ALA A 210 -11.42 5.30 -15.60
N ARG A 211 -10.33 6.05 -15.60
CA ARG A 211 -10.04 7.06 -16.63
C ARG A 211 -9.84 6.43 -18.00
N SER A 212 -9.07 5.35 -18.10
CA SER A 212 -8.85 4.62 -19.34
C SER A 212 -10.17 4.10 -19.93
N ALA A 213 -11.05 3.55 -19.07
CA ALA A 213 -12.37 3.11 -19.51
C ALA A 213 -13.19 4.26 -20.11
N ARG A 214 -13.21 5.42 -19.48
CA ARG A 214 -13.91 6.62 -19.99
C ARG A 214 -13.33 7.11 -21.32
N GLU A 215 -12.02 7.11 -21.47
CA GLU A 215 -11.33 7.51 -22.71
C GLU A 215 -11.66 6.52 -23.83
N PHE A 216 -11.57 5.23 -23.61
CA PHE A 216 -11.87 4.19 -24.61
C PHE A 216 -13.36 4.18 -25.03
N LEU A 217 -14.28 4.47 -24.10
CA LEU A 217 -15.70 4.65 -24.43
C LEU A 217 -15.95 5.84 -25.37
N LYS A 218 -15.16 6.90 -25.28
CA LYS A 218 -15.24 8.06 -26.18
C LYS A 218 -14.62 7.81 -27.55
N GLU A 219 -13.53 7.04 -27.59
CA GLU A 219 -12.77 6.79 -28.82
C GLU A 219 -13.40 5.73 -29.72
N SER A 220 -14.28 4.91 -29.20
CA SER A 220 -14.86 3.76 -29.89
C SER A 220 -16.37 3.67 -29.65
N ASN A 221 -17.10 3.19 -30.67
CA ASN A 221 -18.52 2.83 -30.57
C ASN A 221 -18.71 1.33 -30.26
N GLU A 222 -17.66 0.62 -29.85
CA GLU A 222 -17.72 -0.79 -29.48
C GLU A 222 -18.74 -1.02 -28.38
N PRO A 223 -19.61 -2.06 -28.48
CA PRO A 223 -20.54 -2.41 -27.42
C PRO A 223 -19.82 -2.68 -26.11
N SER A 224 -20.34 -2.13 -25.00
CA SER A 224 -19.78 -2.36 -23.67
C SER A 224 -20.86 -2.19 -22.60
N LEU A 225 -20.82 -2.99 -21.56
CA LEU A 225 -21.68 -2.90 -20.38
C LEU A 225 -21.48 -1.57 -19.63
N LEU A 226 -20.32 -0.94 -19.81
CA LEU A 226 -20.00 0.35 -19.18
C LEU A 226 -20.75 1.53 -19.81
N ARG A 227 -21.36 1.36 -21.01
CA ARG A 227 -22.14 2.42 -21.67
C ARG A 227 -23.47 2.72 -20.99
N ASP A 228 -23.98 1.77 -20.22
CA ASP A 228 -25.22 1.95 -19.44
C ASP A 228 -25.01 2.82 -18.19
N MET A 229 -23.75 3.16 -17.89
CA MET A 229 -23.36 3.98 -16.76
C MET A 229 -23.02 5.41 -17.18
N LYS A 230 -23.22 6.34 -16.25
CA LYS A 230 -22.69 7.71 -16.43
C LYS A 230 -21.15 7.65 -16.38
N PRO A 231 -20.43 8.18 -17.39
CA PRO A 231 -18.98 8.05 -17.46
C PRO A 231 -18.24 8.50 -16.20
N GLU A 232 -18.69 9.60 -15.58
CA GLU A 232 -18.08 10.14 -14.35
C GLU A 232 -18.24 9.25 -13.11
N LYS A 233 -19.15 8.28 -13.16
CA LYS A 233 -19.42 7.32 -12.07
C LYS A 233 -18.72 5.99 -12.27
N ILE A 234 -18.12 5.72 -13.44
CA ILE A 234 -17.41 4.48 -13.71
C ILE A 234 -16.20 4.39 -12.77
N THR A 235 -16.13 3.31 -12.00
CA THR A 235 -15.03 2.95 -11.11
C THR A 235 -14.18 1.81 -11.69
N SER A 236 -13.00 1.56 -11.14
CA SER A 236 -12.19 0.39 -11.50
C SER A 236 -12.90 -0.93 -11.18
N LEU A 237 -13.75 -0.96 -10.16
CA LEU A 237 -14.56 -2.13 -9.83
C LEU A 237 -15.58 -2.45 -10.93
N ASP A 238 -16.25 -1.42 -11.48
CA ASP A 238 -17.17 -1.60 -12.59
C ASP A 238 -16.47 -2.15 -13.83
N VAL A 239 -15.25 -1.65 -14.11
CA VAL A 239 -14.40 -2.18 -15.20
C VAL A 239 -14.04 -3.63 -14.95
N SER A 240 -13.69 -4.00 -13.71
CA SER A 240 -13.37 -5.38 -13.33
C SER A 240 -14.57 -6.31 -13.54
N ILE A 241 -15.75 -5.90 -13.06
CA ILE A 241 -16.99 -6.66 -13.21
C ILE A 241 -17.36 -6.85 -14.70
N ALA A 242 -17.27 -5.78 -15.51
CA ALA A 242 -17.53 -5.83 -16.93
C ALA A 242 -16.55 -6.77 -17.65
N ALA A 243 -15.26 -6.65 -17.38
CA ALA A 243 -14.22 -7.50 -17.97
C ALA A 243 -14.44 -8.99 -17.61
N GLY A 244 -14.78 -9.29 -16.36
CA GLY A 244 -15.11 -10.65 -15.91
C GLY A 244 -16.36 -11.23 -16.59
N ARG A 245 -17.28 -10.38 -17.05
CA ARG A 245 -18.46 -10.77 -17.85
C ARG A 245 -18.15 -10.87 -19.36
N GLY A 246 -16.91 -10.70 -19.77
CA GLY A 246 -16.50 -10.85 -21.16
C GLY A 246 -16.53 -9.56 -21.99
N ASP A 247 -16.78 -8.40 -21.38
CA ASP A 247 -16.78 -7.10 -22.05
C ASP A 247 -15.42 -6.81 -22.68
N LYS A 248 -15.41 -6.64 -24.00
CA LYS A 248 -14.17 -6.49 -24.78
C LYS A 248 -13.46 -5.16 -24.47
N LEU A 249 -14.22 -4.07 -24.33
CA LEU A 249 -13.64 -2.76 -24.01
C LEU A 249 -13.02 -2.78 -22.61
N ALA A 250 -13.70 -3.35 -21.62
CA ALA A 250 -13.18 -3.47 -20.27
C ALA A 250 -11.93 -4.37 -20.22
N LYS A 251 -11.87 -5.44 -21.00
CA LYS A 251 -10.65 -6.26 -21.15
C LYS A 251 -9.50 -5.47 -21.77
N ARG A 252 -9.76 -4.64 -22.78
CA ARG A 252 -8.75 -3.74 -23.35
C ARG A 252 -8.19 -2.73 -22.35
N VAL A 253 -9.02 -2.28 -21.39
CA VAL A 253 -8.53 -1.42 -20.31
C VAL A 253 -7.51 -2.14 -19.42
N TYR A 254 -7.79 -3.40 -19.06
CA TYR A 254 -6.83 -4.22 -18.30
C TYR A 254 -5.57 -4.55 -19.10
N GLU A 255 -5.72 -4.84 -20.40
CA GLU A 255 -4.61 -5.02 -21.31
C GLU A 255 -3.69 -3.80 -21.31
N PHE A 256 -4.24 -2.61 -21.54
CA PHE A 256 -3.50 -1.35 -21.51
C PHE A 256 -2.83 -1.09 -20.16
N THR A 257 -3.55 -1.34 -19.04
CA THR A 257 -3.00 -1.17 -17.70
C THR A 257 -1.84 -2.12 -17.44
N GLY A 258 -1.99 -3.38 -17.82
CA GLY A 258 -0.94 -4.39 -17.69
C GLY A 258 0.28 -4.08 -18.57
N GLU A 259 0.08 -3.61 -19.80
CA GLU A 259 1.18 -3.16 -20.66
C GLU A 259 2.00 -2.04 -20.02
N MET A 260 1.35 -1.04 -19.45
CA MET A 260 2.03 0.07 -18.78
C MET A 260 2.81 -0.40 -17.55
N LEU A 261 2.21 -1.27 -16.72
CA LEU A 261 2.88 -1.85 -15.56
C LEU A 261 4.06 -2.75 -15.96
N GLY A 262 3.89 -3.58 -16.99
CA GLY A 262 4.97 -4.45 -17.48
C GLY A 262 6.19 -3.67 -17.99
N LYS A 263 5.97 -2.58 -18.73
CA LYS A 263 7.04 -1.66 -19.16
C LYS A 263 7.74 -1.03 -17.96
N ALA A 264 6.98 -0.55 -16.97
CA ALA A 264 7.55 0.02 -15.76
C ALA A 264 8.37 -1.02 -14.98
N CYS A 265 7.87 -2.25 -14.83
CA CYS A 265 8.61 -3.34 -14.19
C CYS A 265 9.92 -3.67 -14.93
N ALA A 266 9.95 -3.57 -16.28
CA ALA A 266 11.18 -3.75 -17.06
C ALA A 266 12.24 -2.69 -16.74
N ASP A 267 11.82 -1.42 -16.62
CA ASP A 267 12.69 -0.33 -16.20
C ASP A 267 13.19 -0.53 -14.75
N PHE A 268 12.30 -0.97 -13.85
CA PHE A 268 12.68 -1.24 -12.46
C PHE A 268 13.63 -2.43 -12.32
N ALA A 269 13.46 -3.48 -13.15
CA ALA A 269 14.38 -4.60 -13.20
C ALA A 269 15.77 -4.17 -13.68
N ALA A 270 15.85 -3.29 -14.66
CA ALA A 270 17.12 -2.74 -15.12
C ALA A 270 17.83 -1.90 -14.04
N PHE A 271 17.08 -1.29 -13.13
CA PHE A 271 17.60 -0.49 -12.03
C PHE A 271 18.07 -1.33 -10.83
N SER A 272 17.28 -2.34 -10.39
CA SER A 272 17.49 -3.02 -9.10
C SER A 272 17.66 -4.54 -9.18
N SER A 273 17.40 -5.17 -10.34
CA SER A 273 17.50 -6.64 -10.53
C SER A 273 16.78 -7.45 -9.43
N PRO A 274 15.47 -7.25 -9.20
CA PRO A 274 14.76 -7.87 -8.09
C PRO A 274 14.52 -9.37 -8.32
N GLU A 275 14.39 -10.15 -7.23
CA GLU A 275 13.93 -11.54 -7.25
C GLU A 275 12.43 -11.64 -7.60
N ALA A 276 11.66 -10.61 -7.20
CA ALA A 276 10.22 -10.57 -7.41
C ALA A 276 9.67 -9.16 -7.54
N PHE A 277 8.58 -9.04 -8.29
CA PHE A 277 7.60 -7.97 -8.19
C PHE A 277 6.38 -8.51 -7.45
N ILE A 278 5.96 -7.84 -6.38
CA ILE A 278 4.83 -8.23 -5.55
C ILE A 278 3.74 -7.19 -5.67
N PHE A 279 2.56 -7.60 -6.09
CA PHE A 279 1.42 -6.72 -6.31
C PHE A 279 0.41 -6.85 -5.17
N PHE A 280 -0.07 -5.72 -4.68
CA PHE A 280 -1.07 -5.64 -3.60
C PHE A 280 -2.15 -4.62 -3.95
N GLY A 281 -3.34 -4.80 -3.39
CA GLY A 281 -4.44 -3.84 -3.49
C GLY A 281 -5.58 -4.29 -4.40
N GLY A 282 -6.65 -3.50 -4.43
CA GLY A 282 -7.92 -3.88 -5.01
C GLY A 282 -7.88 -4.27 -6.49
N LEU A 283 -6.97 -3.71 -7.27
CA LEU A 283 -6.86 -4.05 -8.69
C LEU A 283 -6.33 -5.46 -8.94
N THR A 284 -5.56 -6.04 -8.01
CA THR A 284 -5.03 -7.40 -8.15
C THR A 284 -6.13 -8.47 -8.13
N LYS A 285 -7.33 -8.12 -7.62
CA LYS A 285 -8.51 -8.99 -7.63
C LYS A 285 -9.03 -9.30 -9.03
N ALA A 286 -8.57 -8.57 -10.04
CA ALA A 286 -8.83 -8.90 -11.44
C ALA A 286 -8.07 -10.18 -11.92
N GLY A 287 -7.10 -10.68 -11.10
CA GLY A 287 -6.38 -11.91 -11.40
C GLY A 287 -5.64 -11.84 -12.74
N ASP A 288 -5.80 -12.87 -13.53
CA ASP A 288 -5.10 -13.03 -14.82
C ASP A 288 -5.41 -11.91 -15.83
N LEU A 289 -6.59 -11.28 -15.73
CA LEU A 289 -6.92 -10.11 -16.57
C LEU A 289 -5.89 -8.97 -16.43
N LEU A 290 -5.27 -8.84 -15.27
CA LEU A 290 -4.22 -7.85 -15.00
C LEU A 290 -2.83 -8.49 -15.09
N MET A 291 -2.63 -9.66 -14.49
CA MET A 291 -1.30 -10.26 -14.32
C MET A 291 -0.70 -10.77 -15.63
N GLU A 292 -1.50 -11.40 -16.52
CA GLU A 292 -0.99 -11.89 -17.81
C GLU A 292 -0.45 -10.76 -18.69
N PRO A 293 -1.16 -9.64 -18.92
CA PRO A 293 -0.62 -8.51 -19.66
C PRO A 293 0.63 -7.89 -19.03
N ILE A 294 0.73 -7.84 -17.70
CA ILE A 294 1.94 -7.35 -17.00
C ILE A 294 3.13 -8.22 -17.37
N ILE A 295 3.01 -9.54 -17.17
CA ILE A 295 4.09 -10.50 -17.40
C ILE A 295 4.53 -10.52 -18.87
N ARG A 296 3.56 -10.51 -19.79
CA ARG A 296 3.84 -10.45 -21.23
C ARG A 296 4.59 -9.19 -21.59
N SER A 297 4.07 -8.03 -21.21
CA SER A 297 4.70 -6.75 -21.51
C SER A 297 6.06 -6.60 -20.84
N TYR A 298 6.24 -7.12 -19.64
CA TYR A 298 7.54 -7.19 -19.00
C TYR A 298 8.55 -7.96 -19.87
N LYS A 299 8.20 -9.17 -20.31
CA LYS A 299 9.08 -10.02 -21.13
C LYS A 299 9.42 -9.38 -22.48
N GLU A 300 8.50 -8.63 -23.07
CA GLU A 300 8.72 -7.91 -24.34
C GLU A 300 9.68 -6.71 -24.19
N ASN A 301 9.72 -6.08 -23.01
CA ASN A 301 10.46 -4.84 -22.79
C ASN A 301 11.72 -4.99 -21.93
N ALA A 302 11.84 -6.08 -21.17
CA ALA A 302 13.00 -6.32 -20.31
C ALA A 302 14.26 -6.69 -21.13
N LEU A 303 15.42 -6.30 -20.61
CA LEU A 303 16.70 -6.79 -21.13
C LEU A 303 16.72 -8.34 -21.06
N GLU A 304 17.35 -8.97 -22.04
CA GLU A 304 17.40 -10.43 -22.16
C GLU A 304 17.84 -11.11 -20.85
N ILE A 305 18.80 -10.52 -20.14
CA ILE A 305 19.32 -11.03 -18.87
C ILE A 305 18.29 -11.04 -17.72
N PHE A 306 17.15 -10.31 -17.87
CA PHE A 306 16.14 -10.19 -16.84
C PHE A 306 14.81 -10.89 -17.16
N LYS A 307 14.56 -11.27 -18.43
CA LYS A 307 13.23 -11.72 -18.92
C LYS A 307 12.54 -12.79 -18.07
N ASP A 308 13.30 -13.75 -17.56
CA ASP A 308 12.75 -14.89 -16.82
C ASP A 308 13.24 -14.96 -15.35
N LYS A 309 13.85 -13.88 -14.86
CA LYS A 309 14.40 -13.87 -13.50
C LYS A 309 13.38 -13.50 -12.42
N PRO A 310 12.72 -12.33 -12.47
CA PRO A 310 11.82 -11.97 -11.38
C PRO A 310 10.52 -12.79 -11.41
N LYS A 311 10.06 -13.15 -10.23
CA LYS A 311 8.72 -13.69 -10.04
C LYS A 311 7.71 -12.56 -10.01
N PHE A 312 6.51 -12.81 -10.53
CA PHE A 312 5.37 -11.90 -10.44
C PHE A 312 4.37 -12.51 -9.47
N LEU A 313 4.23 -11.92 -8.30
CA LEU A 313 3.45 -12.46 -7.20
C LEU A 313 2.35 -11.49 -6.81
N VAL A 314 1.24 -12.02 -6.34
CA VAL A 314 0.19 -11.25 -5.67
C VAL A 314 0.31 -11.51 -4.17
N SER A 315 0.21 -10.46 -3.37
CA SER A 315 0.20 -10.55 -1.92
C SER A 315 -0.86 -11.56 -1.44
N SER A 316 -0.50 -12.36 -0.45
CA SER A 316 -1.42 -13.27 0.23
C SER A 316 -1.91 -12.72 1.58
N LEU A 317 -1.49 -11.52 1.97
CA LEU A 317 -1.97 -10.88 3.19
C LEU A 317 -3.42 -10.46 3.03
N ASP A 318 -4.23 -10.67 4.06
CA ASP A 318 -5.61 -10.19 4.09
C ASP A 318 -5.65 -8.67 3.97
N ASP A 319 -6.43 -8.13 3.03
CA ASP A 319 -6.54 -6.69 2.76
C ASP A 319 -6.85 -5.88 4.03
N ALA A 320 -7.70 -6.40 4.93
CA ALA A 320 -8.10 -5.72 6.16
C ALA A 320 -6.99 -5.72 7.23
N ALA A 321 -6.15 -6.75 7.23
CA ALA A 321 -5.06 -6.92 8.19
C ALA A 321 -3.72 -6.42 7.65
N ALA A 322 -3.53 -6.44 6.31
CA ALA A 322 -2.25 -6.18 5.67
C ALA A 322 -1.62 -4.85 6.07
N ALA A 323 -2.41 -3.78 6.10
CA ALA A 323 -1.92 -2.45 6.45
C ALA A 323 -1.47 -2.35 7.91
N VAL A 324 -2.26 -2.93 8.84
CA VAL A 324 -1.89 -3.04 10.26
C VAL A 324 -0.67 -3.93 10.44
N LEU A 325 -0.60 -5.06 9.72
CA LEU A 325 0.56 -5.95 9.74
C LEU A 325 1.81 -5.26 9.22
N GLY A 326 1.69 -4.54 8.10
CA GLY A 326 2.78 -3.76 7.54
C GLY A 326 3.30 -2.70 8.53
N ALA A 327 2.41 -1.93 9.13
CA ALA A 327 2.77 -0.97 10.15
C ALA A 327 3.41 -1.66 11.38
N SER A 328 2.85 -2.79 11.84
CA SER A 328 3.39 -3.53 13.00
C SER A 328 4.81 -4.04 12.77
N ALA A 329 5.14 -4.39 11.52
CA ALA A 329 6.47 -4.87 11.15
C ALA A 329 7.55 -3.82 11.43
N ILE A 330 7.26 -2.52 11.22
CA ILE A 330 8.15 -1.41 11.60
C ILE A 330 8.42 -1.42 13.12
N GLY A 331 7.40 -1.73 13.94
CA GLY A 331 7.56 -1.81 15.39
C GLY A 331 8.50 -2.94 15.86
N TRP A 332 8.65 -4.00 15.09
CA TRP A 332 9.60 -5.08 15.39
C TRP A 332 11.05 -4.71 15.09
N GLU A 333 11.29 -3.75 14.21
CA GLU A 333 12.63 -3.26 13.86
C GLU A 333 13.23 -2.30 14.91
N LEU A 334 12.40 -1.80 15.86
CA LEU A 334 12.78 -0.94 16.99
C LEU A 334 13.17 -1.74 18.23
#